data_dd8cbce99193c5b7c7c4c4f9c3efc531
#
_entry.id   dd8cbce99193c5b7c7c4c4f9c3efc531
#
_cell.length_a   1.000
_cell.length_b   1.000
_cell.length_c   1.000
_cell.angle_alpha   90.00
_cell.angle_beta   90.00
_cell.angle_gamma   90.00
#
_symmetry.space_group_name_H-M   'P 1'
#
loop_
_entity.id
_entity.type
_entity.pdbx_description
1 polymer ?
#
loop_
_entity_poly.entity_id
_entity_poly.type
_entity_poly.pdbx_seq_one_letter_code
_entity_poly.pdbx_strand_id
1 'polypeptide(L)'
;MFKFCFVTDDKLTPLSKLDNYLKIIFESKVDCIQLRFKNLKTIDLYNLGKDLKKDCVKFKKTLIVNDRVDIAKSINAHGAHVGMDDLPYNQARKILGRKSIIGVSASNKNEFIKVKKLKG
;
A
#
# COMPACT_ATOMS: atom_id res chain seq x y z
N MET A 1 12.74 -5.97 5.97
CA MET A 1 11.96 -5.88 4.72
C MET A 1 11.05 -7.09 4.58
N PHE A 2 9.87 -6.93 4.04
CA PHE A 2 8.93 -8.03 3.83
C PHE A 2 9.34 -8.95 2.65
N LYS A 3 8.93 -10.20 2.72
CA LYS A 3 9.24 -11.23 1.70
C LYS A 3 8.08 -11.51 0.76
N PHE A 4 6.86 -11.47 1.28
CA PHE A 4 5.66 -11.77 0.50
C PHE A 4 4.63 -10.68 0.71
N CYS A 5 4.16 -10.10 -0.38
CA CYS A 5 3.14 -9.06 -0.34
C CYS A 5 1.87 -9.53 -1.04
N PHE A 6 0.74 -9.45 -0.33
CA PHE A 6 -0.57 -9.67 -0.90
C PHE A 6 -1.15 -8.33 -1.33
N VAL A 7 -1.50 -8.21 -2.60
CA VAL A 7 -2.09 -6.97 -3.15
C VAL A 7 -3.58 -7.21 -3.38
N THR A 8 -4.44 -6.38 -2.77
CA THR A 8 -5.88 -6.45 -3.04
C THR A 8 -6.19 -5.93 -4.44
N ASP A 9 -7.29 -6.38 -5.02
CA ASP A 9 -7.68 -6.03 -6.38
C ASP A 9 -9.20 -5.99 -6.51
N ASP A 10 -9.71 -5.02 -7.29
CA ASP A 10 -11.15 -4.86 -7.49
C ASP A 10 -11.83 -6.09 -8.10
N LYS A 11 -11.11 -6.84 -8.93
CA LYS A 11 -11.65 -8.02 -9.63
C LYS A 11 -11.27 -9.33 -8.96
N LEU A 12 -9.99 -9.51 -8.61
CA LEU A 12 -9.46 -10.77 -8.08
C LEU A 12 -9.81 -10.99 -6.61
N THR A 13 -9.81 -9.92 -5.82
CA THR A 13 -10.17 -9.97 -4.41
C THR A 13 -11.23 -8.91 -4.10
N PRO A 14 -12.42 -9.03 -4.70
CA PRO A 14 -13.45 -7.99 -4.55
C PRO A 14 -13.82 -7.77 -3.10
N LEU A 15 -14.26 -6.56 -2.79
CA LEU A 15 -14.59 -6.14 -1.43
C LEU A 15 -15.55 -7.10 -0.73
N SER A 16 -16.52 -7.67 -1.48
CA SER A 16 -17.51 -8.62 -0.95
C SER A 16 -16.89 -9.92 -0.41
N LYS A 17 -15.68 -10.28 -0.87
CA LYS A 17 -14.97 -11.51 -0.47
C LYS A 17 -13.69 -11.23 0.30
N LEU A 18 -13.37 -9.97 0.54
CA LEU A 18 -12.09 -9.57 1.12
C LEU A 18 -11.87 -10.17 2.51
N ASP A 19 -12.91 -10.20 3.36
CA ASP A 19 -12.78 -10.75 4.71
C ASP A 19 -12.33 -12.21 4.70
N ASN A 20 -12.83 -13.00 3.76
CA ASN A 20 -12.43 -14.41 3.62
C ASN A 20 -10.96 -14.54 3.24
N TYR A 21 -10.48 -13.71 2.32
CA TYR A 21 -9.06 -13.69 1.95
C TYR A 21 -8.19 -13.24 3.10
N LEU A 22 -8.60 -12.19 3.81
CA LEU A 22 -7.81 -11.64 4.92
C LEU A 22 -7.65 -12.63 6.07
N LYS A 23 -8.67 -13.42 6.38
CA LYS A 23 -8.56 -14.48 7.40
C LYS A 23 -7.40 -15.44 7.08
N ILE A 24 -7.32 -15.86 5.82
CA ILE A 24 -6.25 -16.75 5.36
C ILE A 24 -4.89 -16.02 5.42
N ILE A 25 -4.85 -14.79 4.94
CA ILE A 25 -3.62 -13.99 4.88
C ILE A 25 -3.05 -13.73 6.27
N PHE A 26 -3.88 -13.37 7.24
CA PHE A 26 -3.41 -13.07 8.60
C PHE A 26 -2.83 -14.29 9.31
N GLU A 27 -3.24 -15.49 8.94
CA GLU A 27 -2.70 -16.75 9.48
C GLU A 27 -1.53 -17.30 8.67
N SER A 28 -1.20 -16.68 7.55
CA SER A 28 -0.16 -17.15 6.62
C SER A 28 1.20 -16.49 6.88
N LYS A 29 2.19 -16.89 6.07
CA LYS A 29 3.53 -16.28 6.07
C LYS A 29 3.60 -14.99 5.25
N VAL A 30 2.51 -14.53 4.66
CA VAL A 30 2.43 -13.23 4.00
C VAL A 30 2.68 -12.16 5.05
N ASP A 31 3.66 -11.32 4.84
CA ASP A 31 4.11 -10.32 5.82
C ASP A 31 3.79 -8.88 5.43
N CYS A 32 3.25 -8.68 4.23
CA CYS A 32 2.86 -7.36 3.74
C CYS A 32 1.51 -7.45 3.03
N ILE A 33 0.65 -6.45 3.28
CA ILE A 33 -0.59 -6.27 2.54
C ILE A 33 -0.53 -4.91 1.85
N GLN A 34 -0.75 -4.89 0.54
CA GLN A 34 -0.92 -3.65 -0.20
C GLN A 34 -2.40 -3.44 -0.50
N LEU A 35 -2.94 -2.37 0.06
CA LEU A 35 -4.33 -1.98 -0.15
C LEU A 35 -4.47 -1.26 -1.50
N ARG A 36 -5.11 -1.92 -2.45
CA ARG A 36 -5.31 -1.43 -3.81
C ARG A 36 -6.74 -1.68 -4.26
N PHE A 37 -7.57 -0.64 -4.17
CA PHE A 37 -8.92 -0.61 -4.71
C PHE A 37 -9.10 0.71 -5.46
N LYS A 38 -9.20 0.64 -6.77
CA LYS A 38 -9.26 1.83 -7.63
C LYS A 38 -10.67 2.42 -7.74
N ASN A 39 -11.69 1.61 -7.46
CA ASN A 39 -13.09 2.00 -7.65
C ASN A 39 -13.83 2.37 -6.35
N LEU A 40 -13.16 2.36 -5.21
CA LEU A 40 -13.76 2.78 -3.95
C LEU A 40 -13.77 4.30 -3.82
N LYS A 41 -14.84 4.81 -3.20
CA LYS A 41 -14.88 6.21 -2.75
C LYS A 41 -13.81 6.43 -1.69
N THR A 42 -13.31 7.65 -1.59
CA THR A 42 -12.28 8.00 -0.62
C THR A 42 -12.67 7.64 0.81
N ILE A 43 -13.91 7.91 1.20
CA ILE A 43 -14.38 7.59 2.56
C ILE A 43 -14.37 6.08 2.83
N ASP A 44 -14.75 5.28 1.84
CA ASP A 44 -14.79 3.83 1.99
C ASP A 44 -13.37 3.25 2.05
N LEU A 45 -12.47 3.76 1.23
CA LEU A 45 -11.06 3.36 1.26
C LEU A 45 -10.42 3.74 2.59
N TYR A 46 -10.71 4.93 3.10
CA TYR A 46 -10.24 5.38 4.41
C TYR A 46 -10.69 4.45 5.54
N ASN A 47 -11.99 4.14 5.60
CA ASN A 47 -12.55 3.28 6.64
C ASN A 47 -11.98 1.86 6.56
N LEU A 48 -11.91 1.29 5.36
CA LEU A 48 -11.31 -0.02 5.14
C LEU A 48 -9.83 -0.04 5.55
N GLY A 49 -9.08 0.97 5.13
CA GLY A 49 -7.66 1.08 5.45
C GLY A 49 -7.41 1.24 6.94
N LYS A 50 -8.25 2.00 7.62
CA LYS A 50 -8.17 2.20 9.08
C LYS A 50 -8.35 0.88 9.83
N ASP A 51 -9.36 0.10 9.45
CA ASP A 51 -9.62 -1.21 10.08
C ASP A 51 -8.49 -2.19 9.75
N LEU A 52 -8.05 -2.21 8.50
CA LEU A 52 -6.97 -3.07 8.05
C LEU A 52 -5.66 -2.74 8.76
N LYS A 53 -5.38 -1.47 9.04
CA LYS A 53 -4.18 -1.06 9.79
C LYS A 53 -4.18 -1.65 11.20
N LYS A 54 -5.32 -1.64 11.88
CA LYS A 54 -5.45 -2.26 13.21
C LYS A 54 -5.11 -3.74 13.16
N ASP A 55 -5.66 -4.46 12.19
CA ASP A 55 -5.44 -5.89 12.04
C ASP A 55 -3.98 -6.18 11.66
N CYS A 56 -3.38 -5.39 10.79
CA CYS A 56 -1.98 -5.54 10.42
C CYS A 56 -1.05 -5.38 11.64
N VAL A 57 -1.31 -4.40 12.49
CA VAL A 57 -0.53 -4.21 13.73
C VAL A 57 -0.70 -5.42 14.64
N LYS A 58 -1.93 -5.88 14.83
CA LYS A 58 -2.24 -7.04 15.67
C LYS A 58 -1.49 -8.29 15.22
N PHE A 59 -1.45 -8.55 13.92
CA PHE A 59 -0.82 -9.74 13.34
C PHE A 59 0.63 -9.50 12.87
N LYS A 60 1.21 -8.36 13.21
CA LYS A 60 2.60 -7.98 12.90
C LYS A 60 2.90 -8.00 11.41
N LYS A 61 1.98 -7.49 10.60
CA LYS A 61 2.13 -7.37 9.16
C LYS A 61 2.27 -5.91 8.75
N THR A 62 2.94 -5.68 7.62
CA THR A 62 3.13 -4.34 7.06
C THR A 62 1.95 -3.97 6.19
N LEU A 63 1.44 -2.76 6.32
CA LEU A 63 0.38 -2.23 5.45
C LEU A 63 0.94 -1.13 4.56
N ILE A 64 0.81 -1.33 3.25
CA ILE A 64 1.16 -0.37 2.21
C ILE A 64 -0.13 0.06 1.51
N VAL A 65 -0.30 1.35 1.25
CA VAL A 65 -1.44 1.86 0.48
C VAL A 65 -0.99 2.19 -0.94
N ASN A 66 -1.71 1.66 -1.92
CA ASN A 66 -1.41 1.91 -3.34
C ASN A 66 -1.93 3.30 -3.75
N ASP A 67 -1.11 4.09 -4.42
CA ASP A 67 -1.39 5.39 -5.04
C ASP A 67 -1.79 6.52 -4.08
N ARG A 68 -2.60 6.24 -3.08
CA ARG A 68 -3.25 7.24 -2.23
C ARG A 68 -2.38 7.57 -1.01
N VAL A 69 -1.43 8.47 -1.21
CA VAL A 69 -0.52 8.93 -0.16
C VAL A 69 -1.28 9.64 0.98
N ASP A 70 -2.34 10.36 0.63
CA ASP A 70 -3.23 11.02 1.60
C ASP A 70 -3.90 10.01 2.55
N ILE A 71 -4.39 8.91 2.00
CA ILE A 71 -4.97 7.82 2.81
C ILE A 71 -3.90 7.16 3.67
N ALA A 72 -2.74 6.85 3.07
CA ALA A 72 -1.62 6.26 3.82
C ALA A 72 -1.26 7.11 5.04
N LYS A 73 -1.20 8.43 4.87
CA LYS A 73 -0.91 9.37 5.96
C LYS A 73 -2.02 9.37 7.01
N SER A 74 -3.28 9.47 6.57
CA SER A 74 -4.42 9.62 7.48
C SER A 74 -4.69 8.38 8.34
N ILE A 75 -4.38 7.17 7.84
CA ILE A 75 -4.53 5.93 8.60
C ILE A 75 -3.24 5.50 9.29
N ASN A 76 -2.18 6.26 9.12
CA ASN A 76 -0.85 5.94 9.64
C ASN A 76 -0.34 4.57 9.15
N ALA A 77 -0.53 4.28 7.87
CA ALA A 77 -0.03 3.07 7.25
C ALA A 77 1.51 3.03 7.33
N HIS A 78 2.09 1.85 7.14
CA HIS A 78 3.55 1.70 7.16
C HIS A 78 4.21 2.35 5.94
N GLY A 79 3.44 2.56 4.87
CA GLY A 79 3.94 3.24 3.71
C GLY A 79 2.93 3.31 2.56
N ALA A 80 3.42 3.69 1.40
CA ALA A 80 2.64 3.80 0.19
C ALA A 80 3.43 3.28 -1.02
N HIS A 81 2.73 2.92 -2.08
CA HIS A 81 3.34 2.54 -3.35
C HIS A 81 2.81 3.47 -4.44
N VAL A 82 3.70 4.15 -5.15
CA VAL A 82 3.36 5.12 -6.18
C VAL A 82 3.92 4.72 -7.54
N GLY A 83 3.14 5.02 -8.60
CA GLY A 83 3.58 4.88 -9.98
C GLY A 83 4.03 6.22 -10.54
N MET A 84 4.37 6.24 -11.84
CA MET A 84 4.88 7.44 -12.51
C MET A 84 3.81 8.53 -12.68
N ASP A 85 2.53 8.15 -12.67
CA ASP A 85 1.42 9.08 -12.82
C ASP A 85 0.82 9.54 -11.49
N ASP A 86 1.37 9.05 -10.38
CA ASP A 86 0.91 9.40 -9.04
C ASP A 86 1.74 10.55 -8.47
N LEU A 87 1.53 10.85 -7.20
CA LEU A 87 2.32 11.87 -6.51
C LEU A 87 3.81 11.52 -6.61
N PRO A 88 4.67 12.46 -7.03
CA PRO A 88 6.11 12.19 -7.14
C PRO A 88 6.71 11.70 -5.83
N TYR A 89 7.70 10.81 -5.91
CA TYR A 89 8.38 10.22 -4.77
C TYR A 89 8.80 11.25 -3.71
N ASN A 90 9.42 12.36 -4.16
CA ASN A 90 9.91 13.38 -3.22
C ASN A 90 8.78 14.00 -2.41
N GLN A 91 7.61 14.21 -3.02
CA GLN A 91 6.44 14.75 -2.33
C GLN A 91 5.82 13.70 -1.40
N ALA A 92 5.75 12.45 -1.84
CA ALA A 92 5.28 11.35 -0.99
C ALA A 92 6.17 11.21 0.25
N ARG A 93 7.49 11.29 0.07
CA ARG A 93 8.45 11.24 1.18
C ARG A 93 8.27 12.39 2.17
N LYS A 94 8.03 13.59 1.68
CA LYS A 94 7.71 14.76 2.53
C LYS A 94 6.47 14.52 3.39
N ILE A 95 5.42 13.99 2.79
CA ILE A 95 4.13 13.78 3.47
C ILE A 95 4.24 12.66 4.49
N LEU A 96 4.82 11.53 4.10
CA LEU A 96 4.85 10.31 4.92
C LEU A 96 5.98 10.28 5.95
N GLY A 97 7.06 11.03 5.70
CA GLY A 97 8.20 11.08 6.60
C GLY A 97 9.27 10.03 6.28
N ARG A 98 10.38 10.13 7.02
CA ARG A 98 11.60 9.36 6.76
C ARG A 98 11.48 7.86 7.04
N LYS A 99 10.62 7.49 7.97
CA LYS A 99 10.47 6.10 8.43
C LYS A 99 9.50 5.29 7.58
N SER A 100 8.68 5.95 6.78
CA SER A 100 7.69 5.27 5.94
C SER A 100 8.35 4.53 4.78
N ILE A 101 7.75 3.41 4.41
CA ILE A 101 8.16 2.64 3.24
C ILE A 101 7.51 3.27 2.01
N ILE A 102 8.29 3.54 0.98
CA ILE A 102 7.75 4.04 -0.28
C ILE A 102 8.23 3.14 -1.41
N GLY A 103 7.28 2.43 -2.03
CA GLY A 103 7.51 1.66 -3.22
C GLY A 103 7.27 2.53 -4.47
N VAL A 104 8.05 2.31 -5.50
CA VAL A 104 7.92 3.04 -6.78
C VAL A 104 7.91 2.04 -7.92
N SER A 105 6.89 2.14 -8.80
CA SER A 105 6.81 1.30 -10.00
C SER A 105 7.57 1.90 -11.17
N ALA A 106 8.24 1.04 -11.93
CA ALA A 106 8.88 1.40 -13.19
C ALA A 106 8.49 0.36 -14.23
N SER A 107 7.87 0.80 -15.34
CA SER A 107 7.34 -0.10 -16.38
C SER A 107 8.28 -0.27 -17.58
N ASN A 108 9.31 0.55 -17.68
CA ASN A 108 10.26 0.51 -18.78
C ASN A 108 11.65 1.00 -18.34
N LYS A 109 12.62 0.92 -19.26
CA LYS A 109 14.00 1.29 -18.99
C LYS A 109 14.16 2.76 -18.55
N ASN A 110 13.44 3.68 -19.20
CA ASN A 110 13.53 5.11 -18.87
C ASN A 110 13.02 5.40 -17.46
N GLU A 111 11.89 4.80 -17.09
CA GLU A 111 11.33 4.91 -15.74
C GLU A 111 12.26 4.29 -14.71
N PHE A 112 12.84 3.13 -15.01
CA PHE A 112 13.81 2.49 -14.13
C PHE A 112 15.03 3.38 -13.87
N ILE A 113 15.54 4.06 -14.90
CA ILE A 113 16.66 5.01 -14.74
C ILE A 113 16.28 6.16 -13.80
N LYS A 114 15.04 6.67 -13.93
CA LYS A 114 14.54 7.72 -13.01
C LYS A 114 14.48 7.21 -11.57
N VAL A 115 13.97 6.01 -11.36
CA VAL A 115 13.87 5.41 -10.02
C VAL A 115 15.24 5.23 -9.39
N LYS A 116 16.24 4.82 -10.15
CA LYS A 116 17.62 4.65 -9.66
C LYS A 116 18.22 5.93 -9.10
N LYS A 117 17.74 7.09 -9.52
CA LYS A 117 18.24 8.40 -9.07
C LYS A 117 17.56 8.87 -7.78
N LEU A 118 16.50 8.20 -7.34
CA LEU A 118 15.81 8.57 -6.12
C LEU A 118 16.62 8.17 -4.89
N LYS A 119 16.53 9.00 -3.85
CA LYS A 119 17.24 8.78 -2.59
C LYS A 119 16.24 8.45 -1.48
N GLY A 120 16.51 7.46 -0.69
CA GLY A 120 15.69 7.10 0.46
C GLY A 120 15.27 5.62 0.52
#